data_2821fce210819861c09bd130df5fd3dc
#
_entry.id   2821fce210819861c09bd130df5fd3dc
#
_cell.length_a   1.000
_cell.length_b   1.000
_cell.length_c   1.000
_cell.angle_alpha   90.00
_cell.angle_beta   90.00
_cell.angle_gamma   90.00
#
_symmetry.space_group_name_H-M   'P 1'
#
loop_
_entity.id
_entity.type
_entity.pdbx_description
1 polymer ?
#
loop_
_entity_poly.entity_id
_entity_poly.type
_entity_poly.pdbx_seq_one_letter_code
_entity_poly.pdbx_strand_id
1 'polypeptide(L)'
;MSEKIDYSKGIYDARQLGTGRMLILGLQHMFAMFGATVLVPLLTGLSVSTTLLCAGLGTLLFHLVTKGKVPAFLGSSFAYLGGFSIVAPMLADADGNLTVVNTKMLPYACAGVALSGILYLLVSLLISTFGIRRIMKFFPPVVTGPIIISIGLILAPSAITNCESNWLLAFVALGTVIVCNIWGKGMVKILPILIGVLVSYAVALVTGAVNFEAIAAADWFGIPLHKSAMGLFAIDGSPEFISAMFTIIPIALATMMEHVGDIAAISATVGHNYINDPGLNRTLMGDGLATTLAGLLGGPANTTYGENTGVLALSRIYDPLVIRIAAVMAVILSFSPKFEAVINTIPTGIIGGISFVLYGMISAIGVRNVVENRVDFTNSRNLIVAAVILVCALGFNSVGGLTFAVGGVSINLSGLAIAAIVGILLNAILPGNDYEFDAANGSDAPSSGNLQV
;
A
#
# COMPACT_ATOMS: atom_id res chain seq x y z
N MET A 1 8.00 -0.47 -43.45
CA MET A 1 7.98 -1.75 -42.73
C MET A 1 8.11 -1.42 -41.25
N SER A 2 7.06 -1.60 -40.45
CA SER A 2 7.20 -1.45 -39.00
C SER A 2 8.07 -2.59 -38.48
N GLU A 3 9.24 -2.29 -37.92
CA GLU A 3 10.03 -3.30 -37.22
C GLU A 3 9.13 -4.02 -36.22
N LYS A 4 9.15 -5.36 -36.26
CA LYS A 4 8.44 -6.17 -35.27
C LYS A 4 9.08 -5.89 -33.91
N ILE A 5 8.31 -5.31 -33.02
CA ILE A 5 8.75 -5.01 -31.66
C ILE A 5 9.07 -6.32 -30.94
N ASP A 6 10.31 -6.45 -30.48
CA ASP A 6 10.79 -7.62 -29.74
C ASP A 6 10.51 -7.47 -28.24
N TYR A 7 9.41 -8.03 -27.79
CA TYR A 7 9.02 -8.02 -26.36
C TYR A 7 9.97 -8.84 -25.46
N SER A 8 10.86 -9.67 -26.04
CA SER A 8 11.77 -10.50 -25.24
C SER A 8 12.81 -9.67 -24.47
N LYS A 9 13.18 -8.50 -25.02
CA LYS A 9 14.21 -7.60 -24.46
C LYS A 9 13.66 -6.55 -23.49
N GLY A 10 12.32 -6.51 -23.26
CA GLY A 10 11.67 -5.43 -22.53
C GLY A 10 11.57 -4.13 -23.33
N ILE A 11 10.55 -3.34 -23.07
CA ILE A 11 10.28 -2.06 -23.76
C ILE A 11 10.46 -0.92 -22.76
N TYR A 12 11.47 -0.09 -22.99
CA TYR A 12 11.82 1.05 -22.14
C TYR A 12 11.33 2.39 -22.73
N ASP A 13 10.83 2.39 -23.97
CA ASP A 13 10.13 3.53 -24.59
C ASP A 13 8.80 3.03 -25.18
N ALA A 14 7.71 3.29 -24.47
CA ALA A 14 6.38 2.85 -24.86
C ALA A 14 5.82 3.60 -26.07
N ARG A 15 6.41 4.74 -26.47
CA ARG A 15 5.97 5.51 -27.65
C ARG A 15 6.08 4.70 -28.93
N GLN A 16 6.98 3.72 -28.98
CA GLN A 16 7.13 2.76 -30.10
C GLN A 16 5.86 1.93 -30.32
N LEU A 17 5.02 1.76 -29.29
CA LEU A 17 3.78 0.99 -29.36
C LEU A 17 2.63 1.75 -29.99
N GLY A 18 2.74 3.08 -30.13
CA GLY A 18 1.69 3.97 -30.55
C GLY A 18 0.66 4.30 -29.45
N THR A 19 -0.03 5.43 -29.58
CA THR A 19 -0.87 6.03 -28.54
C THR A 19 -1.98 5.08 -28.05
N GLY A 20 -2.65 4.35 -28.95
CA GLY A 20 -3.74 3.45 -28.57
C GLY A 20 -3.28 2.33 -27.62
N ARG A 21 -2.13 1.70 -27.89
CA ARG A 21 -1.57 0.66 -27.02
C ARG A 21 -1.08 1.22 -25.69
N MET A 22 -0.46 2.41 -25.69
CA MET A 22 -0.06 3.09 -24.45
C MET A 22 -1.26 3.38 -23.55
N LEU A 23 -2.38 3.84 -24.10
CA LEU A 23 -3.61 4.08 -23.34
C LEU A 23 -4.18 2.79 -22.73
N ILE A 24 -4.21 1.69 -23.50
CA ILE A 24 -4.65 0.38 -23.00
C ILE A 24 -3.75 -0.10 -21.86
N LEU A 25 -2.43 0.05 -22.00
CA LEU A 25 -1.46 -0.30 -20.94
C LEU A 25 -1.62 0.58 -19.70
N GLY A 26 -1.82 1.87 -19.87
CA GLY A 26 -2.13 2.79 -18.78
C GLY A 26 -3.41 2.39 -18.04
N LEU A 27 -4.45 2.05 -18.78
CA LEU A 27 -5.71 1.54 -18.24
C LEU A 27 -5.50 0.22 -17.48
N GLN A 28 -4.65 -0.67 -17.99
CA GLN A 28 -4.29 -1.93 -17.34
C GLN A 28 -3.60 -1.67 -15.98
N HIS A 29 -2.64 -0.75 -15.92
CA HIS A 29 -1.99 -0.37 -14.66
C HIS A 29 -2.95 0.31 -13.69
N MET A 30 -3.88 1.15 -14.19
CA MET A 30 -4.92 1.75 -13.37
C MET A 30 -5.81 0.68 -12.73
N PHE A 31 -6.24 -0.32 -13.50
CA PHE A 31 -7.07 -1.40 -12.96
C PHE A 31 -6.29 -2.36 -12.04
N ALA A 32 -4.99 -2.55 -12.25
CA ALA A 32 -4.18 -3.39 -11.36
C ALA A 32 -4.09 -2.80 -9.95
N MET A 33 -3.90 -1.46 -9.83
CA MET A 33 -3.86 -0.79 -8.53
C MET A 33 -5.23 -0.60 -7.90
N PHE A 34 -6.29 -0.63 -8.72
CA PHE A 34 -7.62 -0.19 -8.33
C PHE A 34 -8.16 -0.97 -7.13
N GLY A 35 -8.08 -2.31 -7.17
CA GLY A 35 -8.65 -3.16 -6.12
C GLY A 35 -8.05 -2.89 -4.74
N ALA A 36 -6.74 -2.74 -4.66
CA ALA A 36 -6.06 -2.42 -3.41
C ALA A 36 -6.34 -0.96 -2.97
N THR A 37 -6.33 0.00 -3.92
CA THR A 37 -6.51 1.42 -3.62
C THR A 37 -7.89 1.74 -3.05
N VAL A 38 -8.96 1.12 -3.56
CA VAL A 38 -10.33 1.40 -3.08
C VAL A 38 -10.67 0.69 -1.78
N LEU A 39 -9.92 -0.35 -1.41
CA LEU A 39 -10.20 -1.12 -0.21
C LEU A 39 -9.92 -0.32 1.06
N VAL A 40 -8.84 0.45 1.09
CA VAL A 40 -8.49 1.26 2.27
C VAL A 40 -9.56 2.30 2.62
N PRO A 41 -10.08 3.13 1.70
CA PRO A 41 -11.16 4.05 2.02
C PRO A 41 -12.44 3.33 2.48
N LEU A 42 -12.80 2.20 1.90
CA LEU A 42 -13.97 1.41 2.33
C LEU A 42 -13.84 0.92 3.79
N LEU A 43 -12.62 0.63 4.25
CA LEU A 43 -12.35 0.16 5.62
C LEU A 43 -12.17 1.30 6.63
N THR A 44 -11.81 2.51 6.18
CA THR A 44 -11.52 3.65 7.06
C THR A 44 -12.60 4.73 7.07
N GLY A 45 -13.55 4.66 6.13
CA GLY A 45 -14.55 5.70 5.92
C GLY A 45 -14.04 6.93 5.17
N LEU A 46 -12.83 6.86 4.59
CA LEU A 46 -12.33 7.89 3.68
C LEU A 46 -13.08 7.86 2.34
N SER A 47 -13.06 8.97 1.62
CA SER A 47 -13.66 9.04 0.28
C SER A 47 -12.81 8.28 -0.73
N VAL A 48 -13.47 7.43 -1.54
CA VAL A 48 -12.84 6.71 -2.66
C VAL A 48 -12.33 7.70 -3.72
N SER A 49 -13.10 8.74 -4.01
CA SER A 49 -12.72 9.80 -4.96
C SER A 49 -11.48 10.55 -4.49
N THR A 50 -11.42 10.97 -3.21
CA THR A 50 -10.23 11.63 -2.64
C THR A 50 -9.04 10.68 -2.68
N THR A 51 -9.22 9.40 -2.37
CA THR A 51 -8.16 8.39 -2.39
C THR A 51 -7.56 8.21 -3.79
N LEU A 52 -8.41 8.11 -4.81
CA LEU A 52 -7.96 8.03 -6.21
C LEU A 52 -7.22 9.29 -6.67
N LEU A 53 -7.70 10.47 -6.26
CA LEU A 53 -7.02 11.74 -6.51
C LEU A 53 -5.61 11.71 -5.91
N CYS A 54 -5.50 11.33 -4.63
CA CYS A 54 -4.24 11.28 -3.90
C CYS A 54 -3.27 10.24 -4.48
N ALA A 55 -3.76 9.06 -4.89
CA ALA A 55 -2.96 8.04 -5.54
C ALA A 55 -2.41 8.52 -6.90
N GLY A 56 -3.26 9.14 -7.72
CA GLY A 56 -2.84 9.68 -9.02
C GLY A 56 -1.87 10.85 -8.88
N LEU A 57 -2.20 11.88 -8.08
CA LEU A 57 -1.32 13.02 -7.83
C LEU A 57 -0.02 12.60 -7.13
N GLY A 58 -0.10 11.69 -6.14
CA GLY A 58 1.05 11.14 -5.45
C GLY A 58 2.01 10.42 -6.40
N THR A 59 1.47 9.58 -7.31
CA THR A 59 2.25 8.92 -8.35
C THR A 59 2.95 9.92 -9.28
N LEU A 60 2.24 10.96 -9.74
CA LEU A 60 2.83 11.99 -10.59
C LEU A 60 3.93 12.77 -9.86
N LEU A 61 3.71 13.11 -8.58
CA LEU A 61 4.69 13.78 -7.73
C LEU A 61 5.93 12.89 -7.50
N PHE A 62 5.72 11.59 -7.23
CA PHE A 62 6.80 10.61 -7.12
C PHE A 62 7.64 10.56 -8.40
N HIS A 63 7.01 10.50 -9.58
CA HIS A 63 7.73 10.51 -10.86
C HIS A 63 8.50 11.79 -11.08
N LEU A 64 7.97 12.95 -10.64
CA LEU A 64 8.69 14.22 -10.72
C LEU A 64 9.97 14.18 -9.87
N VAL A 65 9.89 13.72 -8.62
CA VAL A 65 11.01 13.62 -7.66
C VAL A 65 12.05 12.60 -8.12
N THR A 66 11.60 11.47 -8.67
CA THR A 66 12.47 10.39 -9.20
C THR A 66 12.94 10.63 -10.62
N LYS A 67 12.76 11.85 -11.15
CA LYS A 67 13.16 12.27 -12.51
C LYS A 67 12.51 11.42 -13.62
N GLY A 68 11.33 10.90 -13.38
CA GLY A 68 10.59 10.06 -14.32
C GLY A 68 11.26 8.73 -14.65
N LYS A 69 12.17 8.22 -13.80
CA LYS A 69 12.94 7.00 -14.06
C LYS A 69 12.27 5.73 -13.57
N VAL A 70 11.63 5.79 -12.40
CA VAL A 70 11.10 4.61 -11.69
C VAL A 70 9.67 4.32 -12.14
N PRO A 71 9.37 3.16 -12.73
CA PRO A 71 8.02 2.81 -13.16
C PRO A 71 7.18 2.25 -12.00
N ALA A 72 7.06 2.99 -10.91
CA ALA A 72 6.23 2.64 -9.76
C ALA A 72 4.91 3.41 -9.78
N PHE A 73 3.81 2.75 -9.40
CA PHE A 73 2.54 3.39 -9.07
C PHE A 73 2.40 3.45 -7.55
N LEU A 74 1.92 4.57 -7.03
CA LEU A 74 1.64 4.76 -5.62
C LEU A 74 0.13 4.69 -5.36
N GLY A 75 -0.25 3.90 -4.35
CA GLY A 75 -1.64 3.81 -3.92
C GLY A 75 -1.75 3.77 -2.40
N SER A 76 -2.95 3.50 -1.89
CA SER A 76 -3.24 3.54 -0.46
C SER A 76 -2.51 2.45 0.34
N SER A 77 -1.83 2.82 1.42
CA SER A 77 -1.09 1.90 2.28
C SER A 77 -1.99 1.18 3.27
N PHE A 78 -1.92 -0.14 3.29
CA PHE A 78 -2.63 -0.99 4.26
C PHE A 78 -2.02 -0.93 5.68
N ALA A 79 -0.74 -0.59 5.80
CA ALA A 79 -0.07 -0.53 7.10
C ALA A 79 -0.71 0.50 8.05
N TYR A 80 -1.30 1.56 7.49
CA TYR A 80 -1.95 2.61 8.28
C TYR A 80 -3.35 2.25 8.77
N LEU A 81 -3.97 1.15 8.30
CA LEU A 81 -5.32 0.75 8.73
C LEU A 81 -5.42 0.60 10.26
N GLY A 82 -4.40 0.02 10.90
CA GLY A 82 -4.35 -0.07 12.36
C GLY A 82 -4.29 1.29 13.05
N GLY A 83 -3.59 2.26 12.47
CA GLY A 83 -3.56 3.64 12.97
C GLY A 83 -4.91 4.34 12.83
N PHE A 84 -5.58 4.18 11.68
CA PHE A 84 -6.93 4.70 11.48
C PHE A 84 -7.94 4.08 12.44
N SER A 85 -7.90 2.78 12.69
CA SER A 85 -8.81 2.10 13.62
C SER A 85 -8.63 2.54 15.07
N ILE A 86 -7.44 3.01 15.46
CA ILE A 86 -7.17 3.55 16.80
C ILE A 86 -7.61 5.02 16.89
N VAL A 87 -7.25 5.85 15.92
CA VAL A 87 -7.49 7.30 15.96
C VAL A 87 -8.93 7.65 15.57
N ALA A 88 -9.43 7.04 14.51
CA ALA A 88 -10.76 7.31 13.94
C ALA A 88 -11.54 6.00 13.72
N PRO A 89 -11.85 5.24 14.79
CA PRO A 89 -12.61 4.00 14.66
C PRO A 89 -13.97 4.25 14.04
N MET A 90 -14.46 3.33 13.22
CA MET A 90 -15.85 3.34 12.77
C MET A 90 -16.79 3.25 13.98
N LEU A 91 -17.86 4.02 13.94
CA LEU A 91 -18.86 4.08 15.02
C LEU A 91 -20.00 3.10 14.73
N ALA A 92 -20.66 2.66 15.80
CA ALA A 92 -21.82 1.80 15.69
C ALA A 92 -23.04 2.57 15.14
N ASP A 93 -23.78 1.95 14.23
CA ASP A 93 -25.09 2.41 13.79
C ASP A 93 -26.18 2.04 14.83
N ALA A 94 -27.45 2.29 14.49
CA ALA A 94 -28.58 1.99 15.38
C ALA A 94 -28.75 0.49 15.68
N ASP A 95 -28.22 -0.37 14.80
CA ASP A 95 -28.29 -1.83 14.91
C ASP A 95 -27.01 -2.41 15.57
N GLY A 96 -26.05 -1.56 15.95
CA GLY A 96 -24.79 -1.95 16.59
C GLY A 96 -23.67 -2.35 15.61
N ASN A 97 -23.87 -2.20 14.30
CA ASN A 97 -22.83 -2.47 13.30
C ASN A 97 -21.87 -1.27 13.18
N LEU A 98 -20.57 -1.55 13.05
CA LEU A 98 -19.53 -0.50 12.89
C LEU A 98 -19.50 0.02 11.45
N THR A 99 -20.50 0.81 11.06
CA THR A 99 -20.70 1.30 9.70
C THR A 99 -20.67 2.82 9.57
N VAL A 100 -20.77 3.55 10.71
CA VAL A 100 -20.82 5.01 10.71
C VAL A 100 -19.41 5.59 10.72
N VAL A 101 -19.12 6.47 9.76
CA VAL A 101 -17.81 7.15 9.66
C VAL A 101 -17.61 8.12 10.81
N ASN A 102 -16.47 8.05 11.49
CA ASN A 102 -16.10 8.98 12.55
C ASN A 102 -15.53 10.28 11.95
N THR A 103 -16.41 11.11 11.42
CA THR A 103 -16.06 12.36 10.74
C THR A 103 -15.35 13.37 11.66
N LYS A 104 -15.52 13.25 12.99
CA LYS A 104 -14.83 14.10 13.96
C LYS A 104 -13.35 13.79 14.09
N MET A 105 -12.99 12.49 14.08
CA MET A 105 -11.61 12.06 14.32
C MET A 105 -10.83 11.79 13.02
N LEU A 106 -11.53 11.60 11.91
CA LEU A 106 -10.92 11.28 10.61
C LEU A 106 -9.91 12.34 10.14
N PRO A 107 -10.14 13.67 10.26
CA PRO A 107 -9.15 14.68 9.90
C PRO A 107 -7.87 14.60 10.74
N TYR A 108 -7.96 14.24 12.02
CA TYR A 108 -6.78 14.04 12.87
C TYR A 108 -5.95 12.84 12.43
N ALA A 109 -6.60 11.73 12.03
CA ALA A 109 -5.90 10.60 11.44
C ALA A 109 -5.17 11.02 10.15
N CYS A 110 -5.84 11.76 9.27
CA CYS A 110 -5.23 12.30 8.05
C CYS A 110 -4.09 13.29 8.34
N ALA A 111 -4.19 14.11 9.39
CA ALA A 111 -3.10 14.97 9.84
C ALA A 111 -1.88 14.16 10.31
N GLY A 112 -2.11 13.08 11.06
CA GLY A 112 -1.06 12.12 11.43
C GLY A 112 -0.37 11.50 10.21
N VAL A 113 -1.16 11.13 9.17
CA VAL A 113 -0.63 10.65 7.88
C VAL A 113 0.22 11.72 7.20
N ALA A 114 -0.24 12.97 7.14
CA ALA A 114 0.52 14.05 6.54
C ALA A 114 1.89 14.26 7.23
N LEU A 115 1.91 14.20 8.54
CA LEU A 115 3.15 14.33 9.33
C LEU A 115 4.04 13.08 9.24
N SER A 116 3.47 11.89 9.04
CA SER A 116 4.26 10.67 8.82
C SER A 116 5.13 10.77 7.57
N GLY A 117 4.67 11.47 6.52
CA GLY A 117 5.47 11.75 5.33
C GLY A 117 6.74 12.57 5.63
N ILE A 118 6.73 13.41 6.67
CA ILE A 118 7.93 14.15 7.10
C ILE A 118 9.02 13.20 7.60
N LEU A 119 8.66 12.08 8.25
CA LEU A 119 9.63 11.08 8.67
C LEU A 119 10.36 10.46 7.47
N TYR A 120 9.67 10.23 6.34
CA TYR A 120 10.30 9.83 5.08
C TYR A 120 11.32 10.86 4.59
N LEU A 121 10.98 12.15 4.67
CA LEU A 121 11.88 13.23 4.25
C LEU A 121 13.13 13.27 5.14
N LEU A 122 12.99 13.06 6.45
CA LEU A 122 14.12 12.96 7.38
C LEU A 122 15.03 11.78 7.04
N VAL A 123 14.47 10.58 6.82
CA VAL A 123 15.26 9.39 6.44
C VAL A 123 15.91 9.60 5.07
N SER A 124 15.22 10.18 4.11
CA SER A 124 15.78 10.56 2.80
C SER A 124 16.98 11.50 2.95
N LEU A 125 16.88 12.51 3.81
CA LEU A 125 17.97 13.43 4.12
C LEU A 125 19.14 12.71 4.80
N LEU A 126 18.88 11.81 5.75
CA LEU A 126 19.93 11.01 6.39
C LEU A 126 20.65 10.11 5.38
N ILE A 127 19.93 9.48 4.44
CA ILE A 127 20.55 8.70 3.36
C ILE A 127 21.41 9.59 2.47
N SER A 128 20.94 10.79 2.14
CA SER A 128 21.68 11.74 1.30
C SER A 128 22.98 12.24 1.96
N THR A 129 22.96 12.40 3.29
CA THR A 129 24.10 12.96 4.06
C THR A 129 25.09 11.91 4.53
N PHE A 130 24.59 10.78 5.04
CA PHE A 130 25.42 9.73 5.65
C PHE A 130 25.68 8.53 4.73
N GLY A 131 25.00 8.49 3.59
CA GLY A 131 25.08 7.40 2.61
C GLY A 131 24.14 6.23 2.94
N ILE A 132 23.67 5.58 1.87
CA ILE A 132 22.69 4.50 1.93
C ILE A 132 23.16 3.31 2.80
N ARG A 133 24.40 2.89 2.67
CA ARG A 133 24.95 1.73 3.40
C ARG A 133 24.85 1.87 4.93
N ARG A 134 25.06 3.09 5.47
CA ARG A 134 24.98 3.33 6.92
C ARG A 134 23.55 3.27 7.42
N ILE A 135 22.62 3.87 6.68
CA ILE A 135 21.23 3.95 7.11
C ILE A 135 20.55 2.57 6.94
N MET A 136 20.85 1.84 5.86
CA MET A 136 20.25 0.53 5.61
C MET A 136 20.72 -0.56 6.61
N LYS A 137 21.79 -0.33 7.39
CA LYS A 137 22.13 -1.20 8.53
C LYS A 137 21.05 -1.28 9.61
N PHE A 138 20.19 -0.25 9.70
CA PHE A 138 19.04 -0.24 10.62
C PHE A 138 17.83 -0.99 10.07
N PHE A 139 17.79 -1.23 8.75
CA PHE A 139 16.69 -1.84 8.02
C PHE A 139 17.09 -3.13 7.28
N PRO A 140 17.77 -4.09 7.94
CA PRO A 140 18.15 -5.33 7.29
C PRO A 140 16.92 -6.23 7.06
N PRO A 141 17.00 -7.21 6.14
CA PRO A 141 15.89 -8.13 5.84
C PRO A 141 15.36 -8.91 7.05
N VAL A 142 16.20 -9.16 8.07
CA VAL A 142 15.80 -9.77 9.34
C VAL A 142 14.83 -8.89 10.15
N VAL A 143 14.80 -7.58 9.88
CA VAL A 143 13.85 -6.63 10.48
C VAL A 143 12.69 -6.38 9.51
N THR A 144 12.98 -6.07 8.24
CA THR A 144 11.96 -5.68 7.26
C THR A 144 11.01 -6.82 6.93
N GLY A 145 11.53 -8.04 6.77
CA GLY A 145 10.72 -9.21 6.45
C GLY A 145 9.63 -9.50 7.50
N PRO A 146 9.96 -9.70 8.79
CA PRO A 146 8.97 -9.90 9.84
C PRO A 146 7.97 -8.74 9.99
N ILE A 147 8.37 -7.49 9.74
CA ILE A 147 7.45 -6.35 9.76
C ILE A 147 6.44 -6.45 8.62
N ILE A 148 6.87 -6.74 7.38
CA ILE A 148 5.97 -6.91 6.24
C ILE A 148 5.03 -8.11 6.47
N ILE A 149 5.52 -9.22 7.01
CA ILE A 149 4.69 -10.37 7.42
C ILE A 149 3.60 -9.91 8.38
N SER A 150 3.97 -9.09 9.38
CA SER A 150 3.05 -8.61 10.40
C SER A 150 1.95 -7.71 9.84
N ILE A 151 2.22 -6.89 8.80
CA ILE A 151 1.21 -6.02 8.19
C ILE A 151 -0.01 -6.85 7.75
N GLY A 152 0.21 -7.90 6.98
CA GLY A 152 -0.90 -8.74 6.52
C GLY A 152 -1.58 -9.53 7.64
N LEU A 153 -0.81 -10.08 8.59
CA LEU A 153 -1.37 -10.88 9.69
C LEU A 153 -2.20 -10.06 10.69
N ILE A 154 -1.82 -8.82 10.97
CA ILE A 154 -2.57 -7.89 11.84
C ILE A 154 -3.95 -7.61 11.24
N LEU A 155 -4.07 -7.56 9.93
CA LEU A 155 -5.30 -7.25 9.21
C LEU A 155 -6.19 -8.49 8.99
N ALA A 156 -5.66 -9.70 9.15
CA ALA A 156 -6.41 -10.94 8.89
C ALA A 156 -7.73 -11.07 9.67
N PRO A 157 -7.84 -10.70 10.97
CA PRO A 157 -9.12 -10.73 11.68
C PRO A 157 -10.19 -9.87 11.01
N SER A 158 -9.86 -8.67 10.52
CA SER A 158 -10.83 -7.80 9.86
C SER A 158 -11.35 -8.39 8.54
N ALA A 159 -10.52 -9.13 7.80
CA ALA A 159 -10.97 -9.84 6.61
C ALA A 159 -12.00 -10.92 6.97
N ILE A 160 -11.78 -11.68 8.04
CA ILE A 160 -12.72 -12.71 8.50
C ILE A 160 -14.04 -12.07 8.94
N THR A 161 -14.00 -11.04 9.78
CA THR A 161 -15.21 -10.32 10.24
C THR A 161 -16.01 -9.76 9.04
N ASN A 162 -15.34 -9.22 8.04
CA ASN A 162 -16.01 -8.76 6.81
C ASN A 162 -16.66 -9.93 6.03
N CYS A 163 -16.02 -11.13 6.01
CA CYS A 163 -16.61 -12.32 5.39
C CYS A 163 -17.88 -12.79 6.10
N GLU A 164 -17.97 -12.62 7.43
CA GLU A 164 -19.12 -13.03 8.24
C GLU A 164 -20.43 -12.34 7.82
N SER A 165 -20.33 -11.14 7.23
CA SER A 165 -21.51 -10.42 6.71
C SER A 165 -22.21 -11.19 5.58
N ASN A 166 -21.47 -11.91 4.73
CA ASN A 166 -22.00 -12.79 3.68
C ASN A 166 -20.92 -13.73 3.14
N TRP A 167 -20.86 -14.94 3.70
CA TRP A 167 -19.89 -15.97 3.31
C TRP A 167 -19.99 -16.41 1.85
N LEU A 168 -21.20 -16.42 1.26
CA LEU A 168 -21.36 -16.78 -0.15
C LEU A 168 -20.59 -15.80 -1.06
N LEU A 169 -20.81 -14.51 -0.86
CA LEU A 169 -20.11 -13.47 -1.64
C LEU A 169 -18.61 -13.47 -1.39
N ALA A 170 -18.21 -13.71 -0.14
CA ALA A 170 -16.79 -13.81 0.23
C ALA A 170 -16.11 -14.99 -0.50
N PHE A 171 -16.72 -16.19 -0.52
CA PHE A 171 -16.16 -17.35 -1.22
C PHE A 171 -16.16 -17.19 -2.72
N VAL A 172 -17.15 -16.53 -3.32
CA VAL A 172 -17.16 -16.22 -4.75
C VAL A 172 -16.00 -15.27 -5.08
N ALA A 173 -15.81 -14.22 -4.29
CA ALA A 173 -14.71 -13.27 -4.48
C ALA A 173 -13.35 -13.95 -4.34
N LEU A 174 -13.11 -14.64 -3.22
CA LEU A 174 -11.88 -15.39 -2.94
C LEU A 174 -11.59 -16.43 -4.02
N GLY A 175 -12.56 -17.27 -4.35
CA GLY A 175 -12.40 -18.33 -5.35
C GLY A 175 -12.11 -17.78 -6.73
N THR A 176 -12.77 -16.69 -7.14
CA THR A 176 -12.52 -16.04 -8.43
C THR A 176 -11.10 -15.49 -8.49
N VAL A 177 -10.63 -14.80 -7.44
CA VAL A 177 -9.25 -14.27 -7.39
C VAL A 177 -8.24 -15.40 -7.50
N ILE A 178 -8.42 -16.51 -6.77
CA ILE A 178 -7.52 -17.68 -6.83
C ILE A 178 -7.52 -18.28 -8.25
N VAL A 179 -8.69 -18.51 -8.84
CA VAL A 179 -8.81 -19.08 -10.19
C VAL A 179 -8.13 -18.17 -11.22
N CYS A 180 -8.35 -16.86 -11.16
CA CYS A 180 -7.73 -15.90 -12.06
C CYS A 180 -6.21 -15.86 -11.92
N ASN A 181 -5.69 -15.95 -10.69
CA ASN A 181 -4.24 -15.92 -10.43
C ASN A 181 -3.54 -17.20 -10.92
N ILE A 182 -4.13 -18.37 -10.67
CA ILE A 182 -3.48 -19.66 -10.92
C ILE A 182 -3.67 -20.13 -12.36
N TRP A 183 -4.92 -20.09 -12.86
CA TRP A 183 -5.26 -20.60 -14.21
C TRP A 183 -5.48 -19.50 -15.23
N GLY A 184 -5.56 -18.24 -14.82
CA GLY A 184 -5.72 -17.10 -15.72
C GLY A 184 -4.54 -16.93 -16.67
N LYS A 185 -4.84 -16.40 -17.87
CA LYS A 185 -3.85 -16.06 -18.90
C LYS A 185 -4.05 -14.60 -19.34
N GLY A 186 -2.96 -13.93 -19.72
CA GLY A 186 -3.00 -12.55 -20.21
C GLY A 186 -3.63 -11.60 -19.20
N MET A 187 -4.64 -10.83 -19.60
CA MET A 187 -5.34 -9.83 -18.76
C MET A 187 -6.02 -10.44 -17.54
N VAL A 188 -6.53 -11.66 -17.61
CA VAL A 188 -7.19 -12.33 -16.48
C VAL A 188 -6.21 -12.56 -15.32
N LYS A 189 -4.98 -12.96 -15.63
CA LYS A 189 -3.92 -13.15 -14.63
C LYS A 189 -3.43 -11.83 -14.03
N ILE A 190 -3.52 -10.73 -14.78
CA ILE A 190 -3.05 -9.40 -14.37
C ILE A 190 -4.05 -8.70 -13.46
N LEU A 191 -5.37 -8.95 -13.64
CA LEU A 191 -6.45 -8.23 -12.95
C LEU A 191 -7.32 -9.15 -12.06
N PRO A 192 -6.74 -10.07 -11.27
CA PRO A 192 -7.50 -11.07 -10.54
C PRO A 192 -8.45 -10.44 -9.51
N ILE A 193 -8.02 -9.37 -8.83
CA ILE A 193 -8.81 -8.67 -7.81
C ILE A 193 -10.01 -7.98 -8.45
N LEU A 194 -9.80 -7.23 -9.54
CA LEU A 194 -10.87 -6.57 -10.25
C LEU A 194 -11.93 -7.57 -10.74
N ILE A 195 -11.48 -8.68 -11.33
CA ILE A 195 -12.38 -9.73 -11.82
C ILE A 195 -13.12 -10.38 -10.64
N GLY A 196 -12.44 -10.61 -9.52
CA GLY A 196 -13.06 -11.09 -8.29
C GLY A 196 -14.18 -10.17 -7.78
N VAL A 197 -13.93 -8.84 -7.77
CA VAL A 197 -14.97 -7.85 -7.44
C VAL A 197 -16.13 -7.94 -8.42
N LEU A 198 -15.87 -7.89 -9.72
CA LEU A 198 -16.93 -7.85 -10.75
C LEU A 198 -17.81 -9.11 -10.74
N VAL A 199 -17.20 -10.30 -10.63
CA VAL A 199 -17.94 -11.57 -10.58
C VAL A 199 -18.76 -11.67 -9.31
N SER A 200 -18.20 -11.37 -8.15
CA SER A 200 -18.93 -11.42 -6.89
C SER A 200 -19.99 -10.32 -6.77
N TYR A 201 -19.73 -9.14 -7.34
CA TYR A 201 -20.73 -8.07 -7.44
C TYR A 201 -21.91 -8.47 -8.35
N ALA A 202 -21.64 -9.15 -9.46
CA ALA A 202 -22.71 -9.71 -10.30
C ALA A 202 -23.58 -10.73 -9.53
N VAL A 203 -22.95 -11.58 -8.69
CA VAL A 203 -23.72 -12.48 -7.79
C VAL A 203 -24.50 -11.66 -6.76
N ALA A 204 -23.94 -10.60 -6.20
CA ALA A 204 -24.61 -9.73 -5.25
C ALA A 204 -25.85 -9.04 -5.88
N LEU A 205 -25.78 -8.66 -7.16
CA LEU A 205 -26.92 -8.12 -7.91
C LEU A 205 -28.04 -9.15 -8.03
N VAL A 206 -27.72 -10.38 -8.39
CA VAL A 206 -28.71 -11.47 -8.54
C VAL A 206 -29.35 -11.82 -7.21
N THR A 207 -28.59 -11.76 -6.10
CA THR A 207 -29.08 -12.06 -4.75
C THR A 207 -29.79 -10.89 -4.07
N GLY A 208 -29.86 -9.71 -4.73
CA GLY A 208 -30.51 -8.52 -4.18
C GLY A 208 -29.73 -7.86 -3.04
N ALA A 209 -28.44 -8.13 -2.91
CA ALA A 209 -27.59 -7.60 -1.83
C ALA A 209 -27.05 -6.18 -2.13
N VAL A 210 -27.45 -5.53 -3.22
CA VAL A 210 -26.98 -4.20 -3.64
C VAL A 210 -28.11 -3.19 -3.58
N ASN A 211 -27.85 -2.04 -2.91
CA ASN A 211 -28.77 -0.90 -2.92
C ASN A 211 -28.34 0.14 -3.98
N PHE A 212 -29.21 0.45 -4.91
CA PHE A 212 -28.96 1.40 -6.01
C PHE A 212 -29.33 2.85 -5.69
N GLU A 213 -29.96 3.14 -4.57
CA GLU A 213 -30.44 4.49 -4.24
C GLU A 213 -29.30 5.51 -4.21
N ALA A 214 -28.19 5.15 -3.57
CA ALA A 214 -26.99 6.00 -3.50
C ALA A 214 -26.39 6.27 -4.89
N ILE A 215 -26.40 5.25 -5.77
CA ILE A 215 -25.92 5.39 -7.16
C ILE A 215 -26.83 6.32 -7.95
N ALA A 216 -28.16 6.19 -7.79
CA ALA A 216 -29.12 7.03 -8.49
C ALA A 216 -29.00 8.51 -8.07
N ALA A 217 -28.81 8.77 -6.80
CA ALA A 217 -28.70 10.11 -6.21
C ALA A 217 -27.36 10.81 -6.51
N ALA A 218 -26.30 10.07 -6.78
CA ALA A 218 -24.96 10.64 -6.97
C ALA A 218 -24.84 11.39 -8.30
N ASP A 219 -24.09 12.49 -8.30
CA ASP A 219 -23.77 13.29 -9.48
C ASP A 219 -22.73 12.59 -10.37
N TRP A 220 -22.74 12.92 -11.68
CA TRP A 220 -21.75 12.41 -12.62
C TRP A 220 -20.38 13.07 -12.45
N PHE A 221 -20.36 14.32 -12.01
CA PHE A 221 -19.15 15.13 -11.85
C PHE A 221 -19.17 15.88 -10.53
N GLY A 222 -18.06 15.85 -9.78
CA GLY A 222 -17.90 16.54 -8.50
C GLY A 222 -16.45 16.74 -8.14
N ILE A 223 -16.17 17.63 -7.19
CA ILE A 223 -14.82 17.86 -6.70
C ILE A 223 -14.48 16.77 -5.65
N PRO A 224 -13.42 15.98 -5.83
CA PRO A 224 -13.07 14.85 -4.96
C PRO A 224 -12.34 15.29 -3.67
N LEU A 225 -12.80 16.36 -3.03
CA LEU A 225 -12.21 16.91 -1.80
C LEU A 225 -13.30 17.15 -0.76
N HIS A 226 -13.17 16.50 0.37
CA HIS A 226 -14.11 16.60 1.49
C HIS A 226 -13.43 17.26 2.69
N LYS A 227 -13.80 18.49 3.00
CA LYS A 227 -13.22 19.27 4.14
C LYS A 227 -13.28 18.51 5.47
N SER A 228 -14.31 17.69 5.67
CA SER A 228 -14.51 16.86 6.86
C SER A 228 -13.46 15.76 7.07
N ALA A 229 -12.60 15.48 6.09
CA ALA A 229 -11.52 14.52 6.20
C ALA A 229 -10.14 15.16 6.02
N MET A 230 -10.05 16.42 5.56
CA MET A 230 -8.77 17.06 5.27
C MET A 230 -7.93 17.27 6.53
N GLY A 231 -6.78 16.60 6.60
CA GLY A 231 -5.83 16.74 7.71
C GLY A 231 -5.26 18.15 7.86
N LEU A 232 -5.25 18.93 6.77
CA LEU A 232 -4.81 20.34 6.80
C LEU A 232 -5.53 21.16 7.86
N PHE A 233 -6.82 20.92 8.11
CA PHE A 233 -7.61 21.67 9.08
C PHE A 233 -7.58 21.10 10.51
N ALA A 234 -6.91 19.97 10.71
CA ALA A 234 -6.77 19.31 12.01
C ALA A 234 -5.37 19.49 12.63
N ILE A 235 -4.50 20.30 12.04
CA ILE A 235 -3.17 20.65 12.59
C ILE A 235 -3.37 21.86 13.51
N ASP A 236 -3.97 21.61 14.68
CA ASP A 236 -4.43 22.66 15.61
C ASP A 236 -3.75 22.61 16.99
N GLY A 237 -2.86 21.62 17.21
CA GLY A 237 -2.18 21.43 18.50
C GLY A 237 -3.08 20.88 19.61
N SER A 238 -4.30 20.44 19.31
CA SER A 238 -5.21 19.81 20.26
C SER A 238 -4.66 18.49 20.81
N PRO A 239 -5.16 18.01 21.97
CA PRO A 239 -4.81 16.69 22.49
C PRO A 239 -5.10 15.57 21.50
N GLU A 240 -6.19 15.67 20.74
CA GLU A 240 -6.59 14.75 19.69
C GLU A 240 -5.56 14.70 18.54
N PHE A 241 -5.10 15.88 18.09
CA PHE A 241 -4.04 16.01 17.09
C PHE A 241 -2.73 15.38 17.58
N ILE A 242 -2.30 15.70 18.80
CA ILE A 242 -1.06 15.18 19.38
C ILE A 242 -1.13 13.65 19.52
N SER A 243 -2.26 13.13 20.02
CA SER A 243 -2.49 11.69 20.14
C SER A 243 -2.41 10.99 18.76
N ALA A 244 -3.10 11.53 17.75
CA ALA A 244 -3.09 11.02 16.40
C ALA A 244 -1.69 11.02 15.77
N MET A 245 -0.92 12.09 15.99
CA MET A 245 0.45 12.22 15.52
C MET A 245 1.35 11.11 16.08
N PHE A 246 1.33 10.89 17.39
CA PHE A 246 2.15 9.85 18.02
C PHE A 246 1.70 8.43 17.68
N THR A 247 0.42 8.23 17.39
CA THR A 247 -0.12 6.93 16.96
C THR A 247 0.27 6.59 15.53
N ILE A 248 0.24 7.55 14.60
CA ILE A 248 0.34 7.30 13.17
C ILE A 248 1.78 7.46 12.64
N ILE A 249 2.53 8.47 13.08
CA ILE A 249 3.88 8.73 12.55
C ILE A 249 4.81 7.50 12.64
N PRO A 250 4.86 6.75 13.75
CA PRO A 250 5.76 5.61 13.86
C PRO A 250 5.47 4.49 12.86
N ILE A 251 4.25 4.40 12.31
CA ILE A 251 3.88 3.42 11.28
C ILE A 251 4.68 3.64 9.99
N ALA A 252 5.09 4.88 9.72
CA ALA A 252 5.95 5.20 8.59
C ALA A 252 7.27 4.42 8.56
N LEU A 253 7.80 4.00 9.71
CA LEU A 253 8.98 3.14 9.74
C LEU A 253 8.72 1.79 9.06
N ALA A 254 7.54 1.21 9.26
CA ALA A 254 7.17 -0.05 8.62
C ALA A 254 6.96 0.12 7.11
N THR A 255 6.29 1.17 6.69
CA THR A 255 6.02 1.43 5.26
C THR A 255 7.27 1.86 4.49
N MET A 256 8.23 2.54 5.12
CA MET A 256 9.54 2.77 4.51
C MET A 256 10.28 1.46 4.22
N MET A 257 10.15 0.46 5.08
CA MET A 257 10.75 -0.87 4.85
C MET A 257 10.08 -1.59 3.69
N GLU A 258 8.75 -1.52 3.59
CA GLU A 258 7.97 -2.01 2.46
C GLU A 258 8.44 -1.34 1.16
N HIS A 259 8.53 -0.01 1.15
CA HIS A 259 9.01 0.77 0.00
C HIS A 259 10.40 0.34 -0.48
N VAL A 260 11.35 0.13 0.43
CA VAL A 260 12.70 -0.36 0.06
C VAL A 260 12.62 -1.73 -0.63
N GLY A 261 11.79 -2.63 -0.11
CA GLY A 261 11.54 -3.95 -0.71
C GLY A 261 10.94 -3.84 -2.12
N ASP A 262 9.96 -2.97 -2.29
CA ASP A 262 9.30 -2.74 -3.59
C ASP A 262 10.25 -2.14 -4.62
N ILE A 263 11.06 -1.15 -4.25
CA ILE A 263 12.06 -0.57 -5.16
C ILE A 263 13.10 -1.62 -5.57
N ALA A 264 13.50 -2.51 -4.67
CA ALA A 264 14.38 -3.62 -5.00
C ALA A 264 13.70 -4.61 -5.99
N ALA A 265 12.43 -4.95 -5.74
CA ALA A 265 11.65 -5.82 -6.61
C ALA A 265 11.43 -5.22 -8.01
N ILE A 266 11.12 -3.92 -8.10
CA ILE A 266 11.00 -3.19 -9.37
C ILE A 266 12.35 -3.19 -10.09
N SER A 267 13.46 -2.94 -9.37
CA SER A 267 14.81 -2.93 -9.93
C SER A 267 15.17 -4.29 -10.55
N ALA A 268 14.88 -5.37 -9.85
CA ALA A 268 15.11 -6.73 -10.35
C ALA A 268 14.23 -7.06 -11.57
N THR A 269 12.96 -6.62 -11.56
CA THR A 269 12.01 -6.86 -12.64
C THR A 269 12.40 -6.12 -13.92
N VAL A 270 12.84 -4.87 -13.78
CA VAL A 270 13.18 -3.97 -14.91
C VAL A 270 14.62 -4.21 -15.40
N GLY A 271 15.49 -4.75 -14.54
CA GLY A 271 16.93 -4.87 -14.83
C GLY A 271 17.68 -3.54 -14.73
N HIS A 272 17.17 -2.60 -13.94
CA HIS A 272 17.80 -1.30 -13.68
C HIS A 272 17.82 -1.00 -12.18
N ASN A 273 19.00 -0.65 -11.63
CA ASN A 273 19.15 -0.44 -10.19
C ASN A 273 18.62 0.95 -9.76
N TYR A 274 17.36 1.04 -9.40
CA TYR A 274 16.73 2.27 -8.92
C TYR A 274 17.14 2.69 -7.50
N ILE A 275 17.78 1.81 -6.77
CA ILE A 275 18.36 2.12 -5.46
C ILE A 275 19.57 3.05 -5.62
N ASN A 276 20.32 2.92 -6.73
CA ASN A 276 21.45 3.76 -7.06
C ASN A 276 21.06 4.96 -7.93
N ASP A 277 20.22 4.75 -8.94
CA ASP A 277 19.78 5.79 -9.87
C ASP A 277 18.27 5.70 -10.14
N PRO A 278 17.44 6.63 -9.67
CA PRO A 278 17.75 7.98 -9.18
C PRO A 278 18.24 8.05 -7.72
N GLY A 279 18.31 6.93 -7.01
CA GLY A 279 18.73 6.81 -5.63
C GLY A 279 17.57 6.61 -4.66
N LEU A 280 17.76 5.76 -3.64
CA LEU A 280 16.76 5.45 -2.64
C LEU A 280 16.30 6.70 -1.86
N ASN A 281 17.18 7.68 -1.65
CA ASN A 281 16.80 8.95 -1.06
C ASN A 281 15.71 9.67 -1.86
N ARG A 282 15.76 9.63 -3.21
CA ARG A 282 14.73 10.26 -4.05
C ARG A 282 13.43 9.48 -4.05
N THR A 283 13.49 8.15 -4.07
CA THR A 283 12.27 7.35 -4.05
C THR A 283 11.54 7.49 -2.70
N LEU A 284 12.26 7.47 -1.58
CA LEU A 284 11.70 7.76 -0.25
C LEU A 284 11.15 9.20 -0.14
N MET A 285 11.89 10.18 -0.69
CA MET A 285 11.40 11.55 -0.72
C MET A 285 10.10 11.68 -1.51
N GLY A 286 10.01 11.00 -2.66
CA GLY A 286 8.81 11.01 -3.49
C GLY A 286 7.60 10.38 -2.80
N ASP A 287 7.81 9.25 -2.12
CA ASP A 287 6.79 8.53 -1.36
C ASP A 287 6.32 9.35 -0.14
N GLY A 288 7.27 9.94 0.60
CA GLY A 288 6.97 10.82 1.74
C GLY A 288 6.18 12.07 1.35
N LEU A 289 6.55 12.73 0.25
CA LEU A 289 5.82 13.91 -0.26
C LEU A 289 4.42 13.51 -0.75
N ALA A 290 4.27 12.35 -1.40
CA ALA A 290 2.98 11.83 -1.83
C ALA A 290 2.08 11.53 -0.62
N THR A 291 2.63 10.92 0.43
CA THR A 291 1.92 10.63 1.70
C THR A 291 1.53 11.92 2.42
N THR A 292 2.43 12.92 2.51
CA THR A 292 2.11 14.23 3.08
C THR A 292 0.96 14.90 2.32
N LEU A 293 1.04 14.93 0.99
CA LEU A 293 -0.01 15.50 0.15
C LEU A 293 -1.35 14.80 0.38
N ALA A 294 -1.35 13.46 0.40
CA ALA A 294 -2.56 12.68 0.62
C ALA A 294 -3.22 12.98 1.97
N GLY A 295 -2.46 12.97 3.06
CA GLY A 295 -2.97 13.28 4.39
C GLY A 295 -3.53 14.71 4.50
N LEU A 296 -2.86 15.71 3.92
CA LEU A 296 -3.36 17.09 3.88
C LEU A 296 -4.69 17.20 3.15
N LEU A 297 -4.87 16.46 2.06
CA LEU A 297 -6.10 16.46 1.24
C LEU A 297 -7.21 15.55 1.79
N GLY A 298 -6.97 14.79 2.85
CA GLY A 298 -7.96 13.88 3.43
C GLY A 298 -7.99 12.50 2.79
N GLY A 299 -6.88 12.08 2.19
CA GLY A 299 -6.65 10.74 1.68
C GLY A 299 -5.80 9.89 2.63
N PRO A 300 -5.73 8.57 2.40
CA PRO A 300 -4.84 7.68 3.12
C PRO A 300 -3.37 7.89 2.74
N ALA A 301 -2.44 7.38 3.56
CA ALA A 301 -1.03 7.36 3.20
C ALA A 301 -0.81 6.63 1.87
N ASN A 302 0.11 7.13 1.06
CA ASN A 302 0.54 6.46 -0.15
C ASN A 302 1.71 5.51 0.13
N THR A 303 1.85 4.48 -0.71
CA THR A 303 3.00 3.58 -0.77
C THR A 303 3.14 3.02 -2.18
N THR A 304 4.31 2.49 -2.51
CA THR A 304 4.54 1.78 -3.79
C THR A 304 3.74 0.48 -3.85
N TYR A 305 3.25 0.12 -5.05
CA TYR A 305 2.40 -1.04 -5.25
C TYR A 305 3.10 -2.19 -5.97
N GLY A 306 3.23 -3.32 -5.28
CA GLY A 306 3.75 -4.57 -5.82
C GLY A 306 2.88 -5.17 -6.94
N GLU A 307 1.57 -4.94 -6.92
CA GLU A 307 0.62 -5.35 -7.97
C GLU A 307 1.00 -4.79 -9.33
N ASN A 308 1.39 -3.51 -9.36
CA ASN A 308 1.86 -2.86 -10.59
C ASN A 308 3.21 -3.41 -11.06
N THR A 309 4.08 -3.85 -10.15
CA THR A 309 5.32 -4.57 -10.48
C THR A 309 5.01 -5.90 -11.19
N GLY A 310 3.95 -6.60 -10.75
CA GLY A 310 3.46 -7.80 -11.43
C GLY A 310 3.02 -7.52 -12.88
N VAL A 311 2.38 -6.37 -13.13
CA VAL A 311 2.03 -5.94 -14.50
C VAL A 311 3.27 -5.67 -15.33
N LEU A 312 4.30 -5.00 -14.78
CA LEU A 312 5.58 -4.77 -15.45
C LEU A 312 6.24 -6.09 -15.86
N ALA A 313 6.28 -7.06 -14.95
CA ALA A 313 6.89 -8.38 -15.19
C ALA A 313 6.19 -9.13 -16.34
N LEU A 314 4.84 -9.08 -16.39
CA LEU A 314 4.05 -9.80 -17.38
C LEU A 314 4.02 -9.10 -18.74
N SER A 315 3.88 -7.78 -18.75
CA SER A 315 3.83 -6.98 -20.00
C SER A 315 5.21 -6.76 -20.62
N ARG A 316 6.26 -6.80 -19.80
CA ARG A 316 7.64 -6.42 -20.15
C ARG A 316 7.75 -5.00 -20.71
N ILE A 317 6.87 -4.11 -20.26
CA ILE A 317 6.88 -2.70 -20.65
C ILE A 317 7.26 -1.89 -19.42
N TYR A 318 8.46 -1.34 -19.44
CA TYR A 318 9.13 -0.73 -18.30
C TYR A 318 9.18 0.80 -18.36
N ASP A 319 8.54 1.41 -19.36
CA ASP A 319 8.48 2.87 -19.50
C ASP A 319 7.59 3.49 -18.41
N PRO A 320 8.12 4.39 -17.56
CA PRO A 320 7.34 5.11 -16.57
C PRO A 320 6.20 5.96 -17.16
N LEU A 321 6.23 6.25 -18.47
CA LEU A 321 5.17 6.99 -19.16
C LEU A 321 3.82 6.27 -19.05
N VAL A 322 3.81 4.94 -19.11
CA VAL A 322 2.57 4.14 -19.00
C VAL A 322 1.97 4.28 -17.61
N ILE A 323 2.81 4.31 -16.56
CA ILE A 323 2.36 4.54 -15.18
C ILE A 323 1.80 5.96 -15.01
N ARG A 324 2.43 6.96 -15.63
CA ARG A 324 1.91 8.34 -15.61
C ARG A 324 0.54 8.45 -16.28
N ILE A 325 0.32 7.73 -17.38
CA ILE A 325 -1.00 7.66 -18.03
C ILE A 325 -2.03 7.05 -17.06
N ALA A 326 -1.68 5.95 -16.38
CA ALA A 326 -2.54 5.35 -15.36
C ALA A 326 -2.88 6.34 -14.22
N ALA A 327 -1.88 7.10 -13.75
CA ALA A 327 -2.05 8.10 -12.70
C ALA A 327 -2.99 9.24 -13.13
N VAL A 328 -2.85 9.73 -14.37
CA VAL A 328 -3.76 10.74 -14.94
C VAL A 328 -5.19 10.19 -15.06
N MET A 329 -5.35 8.92 -15.49
CA MET A 329 -6.66 8.28 -15.55
C MET A 329 -7.30 8.15 -14.16
N ALA A 330 -6.53 7.82 -13.12
CA ALA A 330 -7.00 7.78 -11.74
C ALA A 330 -7.47 9.17 -11.26
N VAL A 331 -6.71 10.23 -11.57
CA VAL A 331 -7.12 11.62 -11.29
C VAL A 331 -8.43 11.96 -12.01
N ILE A 332 -8.57 11.62 -13.29
CA ILE A 332 -9.82 11.89 -14.03
C ILE A 332 -10.98 11.15 -13.39
N LEU A 333 -10.81 9.88 -13.05
CA LEU A 333 -11.86 9.04 -12.45
C LEU A 333 -12.28 9.55 -11.07
N SER A 334 -11.39 10.20 -10.32
CA SER A 334 -11.69 10.77 -9.00
C SER A 334 -12.77 11.86 -9.04
N PHE A 335 -12.96 12.54 -10.18
CA PHE A 335 -14.01 13.56 -10.34
C PHE A 335 -15.41 12.98 -10.58
N SER A 336 -15.61 11.67 -10.44
CA SER A 336 -16.92 11.03 -10.64
C SER A 336 -17.52 10.51 -9.31
N PRO A 337 -18.36 11.30 -8.61
CA PRO A 337 -19.11 10.82 -7.45
C PRO A 337 -19.98 9.60 -7.76
N LYS A 338 -20.48 9.49 -8.98
CA LYS A 338 -21.23 8.31 -9.45
C LYS A 338 -20.37 7.04 -9.34
N PHE A 339 -19.11 7.12 -9.73
CA PHE A 339 -18.18 6.02 -9.62
C PHE A 339 -17.92 5.65 -8.15
N GLU A 340 -17.67 6.62 -7.27
CA GLU A 340 -17.54 6.41 -5.83
C GLU A 340 -18.78 5.75 -5.23
N ALA A 341 -19.98 6.20 -5.64
CA ALA A 341 -21.24 5.60 -5.19
C ALA A 341 -21.34 4.13 -5.59
N VAL A 342 -20.92 3.75 -6.80
CA VAL A 342 -20.86 2.34 -7.22
C VAL A 342 -19.93 1.53 -6.32
N ILE A 343 -18.75 2.05 -6.03
CA ILE A 343 -17.78 1.37 -5.16
C ILE A 343 -18.33 1.21 -3.73
N ASN A 344 -18.98 2.23 -3.19
CA ASN A 344 -19.55 2.20 -1.85
C ASN A 344 -20.76 1.23 -1.72
N THR A 345 -21.33 0.75 -2.83
CA THR A 345 -22.38 -0.29 -2.81
C THR A 345 -21.82 -1.71 -2.80
N ILE A 346 -20.49 -1.89 -2.85
CA ILE A 346 -19.88 -3.23 -2.78
C ILE A 346 -20.18 -3.84 -1.41
N PRO A 347 -20.88 -4.98 -1.33
CA PRO A 347 -21.18 -5.63 -0.06
C PRO A 347 -19.91 -6.00 0.73
N THR A 348 -19.95 -5.84 2.05
CA THR A 348 -18.82 -6.09 2.96
C THR A 348 -18.25 -7.51 2.82
N GLY A 349 -19.09 -8.52 2.55
CA GLY A 349 -18.62 -9.89 2.30
C GLY A 349 -17.66 -10.01 1.11
N ILE A 350 -17.88 -9.22 0.04
CA ILE A 350 -16.96 -9.16 -1.11
C ILE A 350 -15.63 -8.55 -0.68
N ILE A 351 -15.70 -7.46 0.08
CA ILE A 351 -14.52 -6.79 0.65
C ILE A 351 -13.72 -7.79 1.49
N GLY A 352 -14.38 -8.57 2.34
CA GLY A 352 -13.77 -9.61 3.17
C GLY A 352 -13.03 -10.66 2.32
N GLY A 353 -13.68 -11.23 1.31
CA GLY A 353 -13.10 -12.25 0.45
C GLY A 353 -11.86 -11.78 -0.32
N ILE A 354 -11.86 -10.53 -0.78
CA ILE A 354 -10.72 -9.90 -1.46
C ILE A 354 -9.60 -9.59 -0.47
N SER A 355 -9.94 -9.01 0.69
CA SER A 355 -8.98 -8.69 1.75
C SER A 355 -8.24 -9.93 2.23
N PHE A 356 -8.92 -11.08 2.30
CA PHE A 356 -8.33 -12.36 2.67
C PHE A 356 -7.13 -12.71 1.79
N VAL A 357 -7.26 -12.56 0.46
CA VAL A 357 -6.15 -12.79 -0.47
C VAL A 357 -5.08 -11.72 -0.35
N LEU A 358 -5.49 -10.44 -0.33
CA LEU A 358 -4.54 -9.32 -0.28
C LEU A 358 -3.66 -9.35 0.96
N TYR A 359 -4.24 -9.53 2.14
CA TYR A 359 -3.47 -9.58 3.39
C TYR A 359 -2.55 -10.79 3.44
N GLY A 360 -3.04 -11.94 2.94
CA GLY A 360 -2.20 -13.13 2.79
C GLY A 360 -1.02 -12.89 1.83
N MET A 361 -1.25 -12.22 0.71
CA MET A 361 -0.18 -11.88 -0.25
C MET A 361 0.84 -10.90 0.34
N ILE A 362 0.42 -9.88 1.11
CA ILE A 362 1.35 -8.98 1.80
C ILE A 362 2.26 -9.78 2.74
N SER A 363 1.70 -10.67 3.56
CA SER A 363 2.49 -11.52 4.43
C SER A 363 3.45 -12.43 3.65
N ALA A 364 3.00 -13.00 2.54
CA ALA A 364 3.82 -13.84 1.67
C ALA A 364 4.99 -13.06 1.03
N ILE A 365 4.80 -11.78 0.67
CA ILE A 365 5.88 -10.89 0.22
C ILE A 365 6.92 -10.70 1.32
N GLY A 366 6.50 -10.55 2.58
CA GLY A 366 7.43 -10.50 3.71
C GLY A 366 8.24 -11.79 3.88
N VAL A 367 7.62 -12.96 3.73
CA VAL A 367 8.31 -14.27 3.72
C VAL A 367 9.31 -14.32 2.56
N ARG A 368 8.88 -13.92 1.37
CA ARG A 368 9.74 -13.85 0.19
C ARG A 368 10.96 -12.95 0.42
N ASN A 369 10.79 -11.79 1.05
CA ASN A 369 11.89 -10.87 1.39
C ASN A 369 12.95 -11.57 2.25
N VAL A 370 12.52 -12.33 3.28
CA VAL A 370 13.41 -13.12 4.15
C VAL A 370 14.17 -14.19 3.36
N VAL A 371 13.46 -14.94 2.51
CA VAL A 371 14.04 -16.07 1.74
C VAL A 371 15.01 -15.58 0.66
N GLU A 372 14.64 -14.56 -0.12
CA GLU A 372 15.47 -14.02 -1.19
C GLU A 372 16.77 -13.41 -0.66
N ASN A 373 16.70 -12.77 0.52
CA ASN A 373 17.86 -12.21 1.20
C ASN A 373 18.61 -13.23 2.07
N ARG A 374 18.23 -14.51 2.02
CA ARG A 374 18.90 -15.63 2.73
C ARG A 374 19.14 -15.35 4.21
N VAL A 375 18.13 -14.79 4.90
CA VAL A 375 18.23 -14.54 6.35
C VAL A 375 18.43 -15.85 7.09
N ASP A 376 19.56 -15.98 7.78
CA ASP A 376 19.88 -17.18 8.55
C ASP A 376 19.22 -17.14 9.93
N PHE A 377 18.15 -17.91 10.12
CA PHE A 377 17.45 -18.07 11.39
C PHE A 377 18.05 -19.16 12.29
N THR A 378 19.12 -19.85 11.89
CA THR A 378 19.90 -20.68 12.81
C THR A 378 20.74 -19.80 13.73
N ASN A 379 21.02 -18.56 13.31
CA ASN A 379 21.63 -17.54 14.16
C ASN A 379 20.63 -17.05 15.21
N SER A 380 20.93 -17.28 16.49
CA SER A 380 20.09 -16.91 17.64
C SER A 380 19.72 -15.42 17.66
N ARG A 381 20.62 -14.53 17.21
CA ARG A 381 20.38 -13.09 17.11
C ARG A 381 19.22 -12.79 16.15
N ASN A 382 19.30 -13.33 14.94
CA ASN A 382 18.29 -13.11 13.91
C ASN A 382 16.93 -13.71 14.32
N LEU A 383 16.97 -14.90 14.95
CA LEU A 383 15.77 -15.54 15.47
C LEU A 383 15.09 -14.69 16.55
N ILE A 384 15.85 -14.12 17.49
CA ILE A 384 15.30 -13.27 18.56
C ILE A 384 14.73 -11.97 17.98
N VAL A 385 15.45 -11.31 17.07
CA VAL A 385 14.95 -10.06 16.44
C VAL A 385 13.60 -10.31 15.75
N ALA A 386 13.51 -11.34 14.92
CA ALA A 386 12.27 -11.68 14.22
C ALA A 386 11.15 -12.09 15.18
N ALA A 387 11.45 -12.93 16.18
CA ALA A 387 10.45 -13.38 17.17
C ALA A 387 9.85 -12.22 17.94
N VAL A 388 10.67 -11.28 18.40
CA VAL A 388 10.18 -10.11 19.15
C VAL A 388 9.36 -9.19 18.25
N ILE A 389 9.78 -8.95 16.99
CA ILE A 389 8.98 -8.17 16.03
C ILE A 389 7.59 -8.77 15.85
N LEU A 390 7.51 -10.07 15.55
CA LEU A 390 6.23 -10.76 15.31
C LEU A 390 5.32 -10.72 16.54
N VAL A 391 5.89 -11.00 17.73
CA VAL A 391 5.10 -10.98 18.98
C VAL A 391 4.66 -9.55 19.34
N CYS A 392 5.52 -8.55 19.18
CA CYS A 392 5.13 -7.16 19.41
C CYS A 392 4.01 -6.73 18.45
N ALA A 393 4.16 -7.04 17.16
CA ALA A 393 3.17 -6.65 16.16
C ALA A 393 1.78 -7.25 16.44
N LEU A 394 1.71 -8.56 16.60
CA LEU A 394 0.45 -9.28 16.77
C LEU A 394 -0.09 -9.15 18.20
N GLY A 395 0.78 -9.25 19.20
CA GLY A 395 0.39 -9.19 20.60
C GLY A 395 -0.17 -7.84 21.01
N PHE A 396 0.55 -6.75 20.74
CA PHE A 396 0.02 -5.41 21.05
C PHE A 396 -1.19 -5.06 20.19
N ASN A 397 -1.26 -5.51 18.92
CA ASN A 397 -2.45 -5.27 18.12
C ASN A 397 -3.69 -5.96 18.71
N SER A 398 -3.55 -7.19 19.24
CA SER A 398 -4.67 -7.94 19.82
C SER A 398 -5.24 -7.33 21.10
N VAL A 399 -4.43 -6.54 21.83
CA VAL A 399 -4.85 -5.85 23.07
C VAL A 399 -5.17 -4.37 22.85
N GLY A 400 -5.23 -3.90 21.60
CA GLY A 400 -5.59 -2.54 21.25
C GLY A 400 -4.43 -1.53 21.29
N GLY A 401 -3.18 -1.99 21.25
CA GLY A 401 -1.97 -1.18 21.29
C GLY A 401 -1.41 -0.96 22.71
N LEU A 402 -0.37 -0.13 22.81
CA LEU A 402 0.23 0.31 24.06
C LEU A 402 -0.20 1.74 24.36
N THR A 403 -1.09 1.90 25.35
CA THR A 403 -1.60 3.21 25.76
C THR A 403 -0.85 3.72 26.98
N PHE A 404 -0.40 4.97 26.92
CA PHE A 404 0.21 5.69 28.03
C PHE A 404 -0.13 7.20 27.95
N ALA A 405 -0.01 7.92 29.04
CA ALA A 405 -0.31 9.34 29.10
C ALA A 405 0.99 10.18 29.29
N VAL A 406 1.14 11.22 28.49
CA VAL A 406 2.23 12.19 28.61
C VAL A 406 1.62 13.59 28.64
N GLY A 407 1.87 14.34 29.73
CA GLY A 407 1.36 15.71 29.82
C GLY A 407 -0.17 15.85 29.75
N GLY A 408 -0.92 14.81 30.14
CA GLY A 408 -2.38 14.80 30.07
C GLY A 408 -2.95 14.36 28.71
N VAL A 409 -2.09 14.08 27.71
CA VAL A 409 -2.49 13.52 26.42
C VAL A 409 -2.36 12.00 26.45
N SER A 410 -3.42 11.28 26.06
CA SER A 410 -3.38 9.83 25.91
C SER A 410 -2.77 9.48 24.54
N ILE A 411 -1.68 8.71 24.54
CA ILE A 411 -0.97 8.24 23.35
C ILE A 411 -1.18 6.74 23.27
N ASN A 412 -1.56 6.26 22.09
CA ASN A 412 -1.67 4.84 21.81
C ASN A 412 -0.74 4.45 20.66
N LEU A 413 0.23 3.58 20.91
CA LEU A 413 1.10 3.02 19.88
C LEU A 413 0.50 1.72 19.35
N SER A 414 0.30 1.64 18.03
CA SER A 414 -0.14 0.41 17.39
C SER A 414 0.91 -0.70 17.49
N GLY A 415 0.49 -1.95 17.45
CA GLY A 415 1.39 -3.10 17.48
C GLY A 415 2.46 -3.04 16.39
N LEU A 416 2.11 -2.57 15.18
CA LEU A 416 3.06 -2.42 14.07
C LEU A 416 4.11 -1.33 14.35
N ALA A 417 3.70 -0.20 14.92
CA ALA A 417 4.62 0.87 15.31
C ALA A 417 5.62 0.40 16.36
N ILE A 418 5.14 -0.32 17.38
CA ILE A 418 5.99 -0.91 18.42
C ILE A 418 6.97 -1.92 17.82
N ALA A 419 6.49 -2.80 16.96
CA ALA A 419 7.30 -3.82 16.31
C ALA A 419 8.44 -3.20 15.47
N ALA A 420 8.13 -2.13 14.72
CA ALA A 420 9.12 -1.42 13.92
C ALA A 420 10.19 -0.76 14.81
N ILE A 421 9.79 -0.03 15.86
CA ILE A 421 10.72 0.62 16.79
C ILE A 421 11.58 -0.41 17.48
N VAL A 422 10.97 -1.44 18.08
CA VAL A 422 11.69 -2.47 18.85
C VAL A 422 12.60 -3.29 17.94
N GLY A 423 12.15 -3.63 16.73
CA GLY A 423 12.94 -4.37 15.75
C GLY A 423 14.21 -3.62 15.35
N ILE A 424 14.09 -2.32 15.04
CA ILE A 424 15.23 -1.45 14.72
C ILE A 424 16.19 -1.34 15.91
N LEU A 425 15.65 -1.11 17.12
CA LEU A 425 16.47 -0.98 18.33
C LEU A 425 17.21 -2.27 18.67
N LEU A 426 16.53 -3.41 18.64
CA LEU A 426 17.19 -4.72 18.89
C LEU A 426 18.27 -5.00 17.85
N ASN A 427 17.98 -4.73 16.58
CA ASN A 427 18.98 -4.89 15.53
C ASN A 427 20.20 -3.98 15.73
N ALA A 428 20.03 -2.78 16.28
CA ALA A 428 21.11 -1.85 16.55
C ALA A 428 21.93 -2.22 17.80
N ILE A 429 21.27 -2.75 18.85
CA ILE A 429 21.91 -3.00 20.16
C ILE A 429 22.57 -4.39 20.23
N LEU A 430 21.95 -5.42 19.61
CA LEU A 430 22.46 -6.77 19.69
C LEU A 430 23.77 -6.91 18.90
N PRO A 431 24.81 -7.58 19.46
CA PRO A 431 26.05 -7.80 18.76
C PRO A 431 25.89 -8.71 17.54
N GLY A 432 26.85 -8.64 16.59
CA GLY A 432 26.81 -9.48 15.38
C GLY A 432 25.93 -8.89 14.27
N ASN A 433 25.75 -7.55 14.22
CA ASN A 433 25.15 -6.90 13.07
C ASN A 433 26.20 -6.74 11.96
N ASP A 434 26.35 -7.79 11.17
CA ASP A 434 27.25 -7.92 10.03
C ASP A 434 26.55 -7.66 8.68
N TYR A 435 25.27 -7.25 8.71
CA TYR A 435 24.54 -6.94 7.50
C TYR A 435 25.20 -5.79 6.73
N GLU A 436 25.65 -6.09 5.52
CA GLU A 436 26.10 -5.11 4.55
C GLU A 436 25.08 -4.96 3.44
N PHE A 437 24.55 -3.76 3.33
CA PHE A 437 23.67 -3.43 2.22
C PHE A 437 24.49 -3.36 0.94
N ASP A 438 24.30 -4.33 0.04
CA ASP A 438 24.96 -4.35 -1.26
C ASP A 438 24.08 -3.62 -2.29
N ALA A 439 24.45 -2.37 -2.55
CA ALA A 439 23.79 -1.56 -3.57
C ALA A 439 24.04 -2.09 -5.00
N ALA A 440 24.99 -3.02 -5.20
CA ALA A 440 25.30 -3.62 -6.48
C ALA A 440 24.37 -4.80 -6.84
N ASN A 441 23.83 -5.50 -5.82
CA ASN A 441 22.96 -6.67 -6.05
C ASN A 441 21.59 -6.35 -6.67
N GLY A 442 21.25 -5.09 -6.90
CA GLY A 442 20.10 -4.70 -7.73
C GLY A 442 20.32 -4.84 -9.25
N SER A 443 21.57 -5.10 -9.72
CA SER A 443 21.88 -5.08 -11.16
C SER A 443 22.49 -6.36 -11.73
N ASP A 444 23.03 -7.27 -10.88
CA ASP A 444 23.82 -8.42 -11.34
C ASP A 444 23.32 -9.78 -10.83
N ALA A 445 22.05 -9.93 -10.49
CA ALA A 445 21.48 -11.26 -10.46
C ALA A 445 21.55 -11.80 -11.89
N PRO A 446 22.27 -12.91 -12.17
CA PRO A 446 22.22 -13.53 -13.48
C PRO A 446 20.75 -13.77 -13.77
N SER A 447 20.30 -13.38 -14.95
CA SER A 447 19.00 -13.76 -15.49
C SER A 447 18.88 -15.27 -15.34
N SER A 448 18.41 -15.74 -14.20
CA SER A 448 18.05 -17.14 -14.04
C SER A 448 16.85 -17.33 -14.95
N GLY A 449 17.18 -17.70 -16.18
CA GLY A 449 16.26 -18.38 -17.05
C GLY A 449 15.61 -19.47 -16.22
N ASN A 450 14.33 -19.67 -16.47
CA ASN A 450 13.47 -20.70 -15.90
C ASN A 450 12.84 -20.40 -14.52
N LEU A 451 12.05 -19.34 -14.44
CA LEU A 451 10.76 -19.48 -13.78
C LEU A 451 9.79 -20.02 -14.84
N GLN A 452 9.76 -21.34 -14.99
CA GLN A 452 8.59 -22.04 -15.51
C GLN A 452 7.49 -21.87 -14.46
N VAL A 453 6.49 -21.07 -14.80
CA VAL A 453 5.19 -20.98 -14.11
C VAL A 453 4.14 -21.48 -15.08
#